data_70e38861994456a0e516cb4b451b627b
#
_entry.id   70e38861994456a0e516cb4b451b627b
#
_cell.length_a   1.000
_cell.length_b   1.000
_cell.length_c   1.000
_cell.angle_alpha   90.00
_cell.angle_beta   90.00
_cell.angle_gamma   90.00
#
_symmetry.space_group_name_H-M   'P 1'
#
loop_
_entity.id
_entity.type
_entity.pdbx_description
1 polymer ?
#
loop_
_entity_poly.entity_id
_entity_poly.type
_entity_poly.pdbx_seq_one_letter_code
_entity_poly.pdbx_strand_id
1 'polypeptide(L)'
;MLEQNLKLPLEYKINYPKNEPKDVSIIFLLHGYGANMADLFLLHQFFPENFITISLQAPIYLGHQSWAWSKIDFSDINTILNPIDSQNGNKLIIDSIDKIANNLSVKPNKIYLAGFSQGASLALYCGLKNPNKFISRK
;
A
#
# COMPACT_ATOMS: atom_id res chain seq x y z
N MET A 1 5.34 12.40 -14.05
CA MET A 1 5.31 12.49 -12.58
C MET A 1 3.91 12.70 -12.09
N LEU A 2 3.66 12.44 -10.83
CA LEU A 2 2.34 12.71 -10.28
C LEU A 2 2.10 14.19 -10.12
N GLU A 3 0.83 14.55 -10.16
CA GLU A 3 0.39 15.87 -9.77
C GLU A 3 0.77 16.10 -8.30
N GLN A 4 1.31 17.28 -8.01
CA GLN A 4 1.70 17.62 -6.66
C GLN A 4 0.47 17.65 -5.75
N ASN A 5 0.57 17.10 -4.55
CA ASN A 5 -0.52 17.04 -3.58
C ASN A 5 -1.73 16.24 -4.06
N LEU A 6 -1.51 15.19 -4.84
CA LEU A 6 -2.58 14.31 -5.26
C LEU A 6 -3.28 13.74 -4.03
N LYS A 7 -4.60 13.89 -3.96
CA LYS A 7 -5.39 13.37 -2.85
C LYS A 7 -5.77 11.94 -3.12
N LEU A 8 -5.44 11.06 -2.16
CA LEU A 8 -5.85 9.66 -2.18
C LEU A 8 -6.85 9.41 -1.06
N PRO A 9 -7.60 8.31 -1.13
CA PRO A 9 -8.45 7.90 -0.01
C PRO A 9 -7.67 7.63 1.27
N LEU A 10 -6.38 7.30 1.15
CA LEU A 10 -5.50 7.07 2.29
C LEU A 10 -4.35 8.06 2.27
N GLU A 11 -3.87 8.45 3.44
CA GLU A 11 -2.65 9.23 3.58
C GLU A 11 -1.48 8.39 3.08
N TYR A 12 -0.42 9.04 2.59
CA TYR A 12 0.70 8.30 2.00
C TYR A 12 2.00 9.08 2.03
N LYS A 13 3.09 8.35 1.89
CA LYS A 13 4.42 8.91 1.61
C LYS A 13 4.86 8.34 0.27
N ILE A 14 5.54 9.15 -0.52
CA ILE A 14 5.97 8.73 -1.85
C ILE A 14 7.44 9.09 -2.07
N ASN A 15 8.17 8.17 -2.69
CA ASN A 15 9.53 8.40 -3.14
C ASN A 15 9.62 8.13 -4.63
N TYR A 16 10.16 9.09 -5.36
CA TYR A 16 10.36 8.99 -6.80
C TYR A 16 11.79 8.59 -7.12
N PRO A 17 12.03 7.91 -8.26
CA PRO A 17 13.38 7.73 -8.77
C PRO A 17 14.06 9.08 -8.99
N LYS A 18 15.37 9.12 -8.85
CA LYS A 18 16.14 10.35 -9.05
C LYS A 18 16.05 10.84 -10.48
N ASN A 19 16.06 9.92 -11.44
CA ASN A 19 15.91 10.23 -12.86
C ASN A 19 14.60 9.64 -13.32
N GLU A 20 13.96 10.26 -14.32
CA GLU A 20 12.74 9.69 -14.87
C GLU A 20 13.07 8.50 -15.75
N PRO A 21 12.89 7.28 -15.26
CA PRO A 21 13.17 6.09 -16.05
C PRO A 21 12.07 5.87 -17.09
N LYS A 22 12.42 5.22 -18.17
CA LYS A 22 11.45 4.85 -19.20
C LYS A 22 10.55 3.73 -18.73
N ASP A 23 11.08 2.92 -17.80
CA ASP A 23 10.43 1.74 -17.31
C ASP A 23 10.18 1.92 -15.84
N VAL A 24 8.98 2.29 -15.45
CA VAL A 24 8.62 2.58 -14.08
C VAL A 24 7.81 1.43 -13.50
N SER A 25 8.22 0.95 -12.34
CA SER A 25 7.41 0.06 -11.52
C SER A 25 7.00 0.78 -10.26
N ILE A 26 5.86 0.42 -9.70
CA ILE A 26 5.37 1.00 -8.47
C ILE A 26 5.25 -0.09 -7.42
N ILE A 27 5.69 0.21 -6.20
CA ILE A 27 5.43 -0.67 -5.07
C ILE A 27 4.68 0.09 -3.98
N PHE A 28 3.57 -0.50 -3.55
CA PHE A 28 2.77 -0.01 -2.45
C PHE A 28 3.09 -0.83 -1.21
N LEU A 29 3.33 -0.16 -0.10
CA LEU A 29 3.71 -0.78 1.17
C LEU A 29 2.62 -0.59 2.20
N LEU A 30 2.25 -1.67 2.89
CA LEU A 30 1.23 -1.69 3.93
C LEU A 30 1.88 -2.05 5.26
N HIS A 31 1.88 -1.10 6.20
CA HIS A 31 2.49 -1.30 7.52
C HIS A 31 1.69 -2.27 8.40
N GLY A 32 2.28 -2.68 9.50
CA GLY A 32 1.63 -3.58 10.44
C GLY A 32 0.69 -2.87 11.42
N TYR A 33 -0.02 -3.65 12.20
CA TYR A 33 -0.92 -3.15 13.24
C TYR A 33 -0.14 -2.30 14.24
N GLY A 34 -0.63 -1.12 14.53
CA GLY A 34 0.01 -0.23 15.49
C GLY A 34 1.17 0.58 14.96
N ALA A 35 1.54 0.38 13.71
CA ALA A 35 2.59 1.17 13.06
C ALA A 35 1.98 2.32 12.27
N ASN A 36 2.70 2.85 11.31
CA ASN A 36 2.23 3.93 10.46
C ASN A 36 3.00 3.92 9.13
N MET A 37 2.63 4.83 8.23
CA MET A 37 3.20 4.87 6.88
C MET A 37 4.71 5.13 6.84
N ALA A 38 5.29 5.69 7.90
CA ALA A 38 6.72 5.94 7.92
C ALA A 38 7.54 4.68 8.14
N ASP A 39 6.93 3.64 8.73
CA ASP A 39 7.66 2.45 9.17
C ASP A 39 8.35 1.71 8.03
N LEU A 40 7.63 1.33 6.99
CA LEU A 40 8.21 0.60 5.86
C LEU A 40 8.76 1.52 4.78
N PHE A 41 8.48 2.81 4.84
CA PHE A 41 8.85 3.75 3.79
C PHE A 41 10.35 3.77 3.52
N LEU A 42 11.15 3.62 4.55
CA LEU A 42 12.61 3.65 4.41
C LEU A 42 13.17 2.52 3.55
N LEU A 43 12.38 1.49 3.30
CA LEU A 43 12.77 0.41 2.40
C LEU A 43 12.99 0.89 0.96
N HIS A 44 12.49 2.08 0.60
CA HIS A 44 12.70 2.62 -0.74
C HIS A 44 14.18 2.67 -1.12
N GLN A 45 15.06 2.81 -0.13
CA GLN A 45 16.51 2.87 -0.36
C GLN A 45 17.09 1.58 -0.93
N PHE A 46 16.38 0.46 -0.75
CA PHE A 46 16.86 -0.86 -1.17
C PHE A 46 16.19 -1.36 -2.45
N PHE A 47 15.22 -0.62 -2.98
CA PHE A 47 14.54 -1.03 -4.20
C PHE A 47 15.29 -0.53 -5.43
N PRO A 48 15.07 -1.16 -6.58
CA PRO A 48 15.68 -0.70 -7.83
C PRO A 48 15.36 0.77 -8.12
N GLU A 49 16.26 1.44 -8.83
CA GLU A 49 16.15 2.87 -9.10
C GLU A 49 14.94 3.26 -9.94
N ASN A 50 14.34 2.32 -10.65
CA ASN A 50 13.17 2.60 -11.47
C ASN A 50 11.85 2.40 -10.70
N PHE A 51 11.91 2.26 -9.38
CA PHE A 51 10.70 2.07 -8.57
C PHE A 51 10.21 3.39 -7.99
N ILE A 52 8.91 3.59 -8.09
CA ILE A 52 8.19 4.57 -7.26
C ILE A 52 7.71 3.80 -6.04
N THR A 53 8.07 4.28 -4.86
CA THR A 53 7.67 3.64 -3.61
C THR A 53 6.59 4.47 -2.94
N ILE A 54 5.46 3.87 -2.63
CA ILE A 54 4.35 4.53 -1.97
C ILE A 54 3.97 3.74 -0.72
N SER A 55 4.09 4.38 0.44
CA SER A 55 3.69 3.78 1.71
C SER A 55 2.35 4.36 2.12
N LEU A 56 1.35 3.51 2.28
CA LEU A 56 -0.01 3.91 2.62
C LEU A 56 -0.24 3.87 4.12
N GLN A 57 -1.00 4.83 4.63
CA GLN A 57 -1.42 4.87 6.02
C GLN A 57 -2.72 4.13 6.17
N ALA A 58 -2.78 3.21 7.12
CA ALA A 58 -4.02 2.51 7.44
C ALA A 58 -5.07 3.48 7.98
N PRO A 59 -6.36 3.18 7.80
CA PRO A 59 -7.42 4.14 8.10
C PRO A 59 -7.84 4.24 9.57
N ILE A 60 -7.52 3.23 10.38
CA ILE A 60 -8.04 3.18 11.77
C ILE A 60 -6.98 3.72 12.73
N TYR A 61 -7.27 4.88 13.34
CA TYR A 61 -6.35 5.48 14.30
C TYR A 61 -6.47 4.82 15.66
N LEU A 62 -5.32 4.44 16.23
CA LEU A 62 -5.26 3.78 17.55
C LEU A 62 -4.69 4.70 18.63
N GLY A 63 -4.30 5.93 18.28
CA GLY A 63 -3.62 6.84 19.20
C GLY A 63 -2.10 6.70 19.10
N HIS A 64 -1.38 7.73 19.56
CA HIS A 64 0.08 7.73 19.64
C HIS A 64 0.77 7.37 18.32
N GLN A 65 0.33 7.97 17.22
CA GLN A 65 0.93 7.73 15.90
C GLN A 65 0.82 6.27 15.45
N SER A 66 -0.20 5.57 15.93
CA SER A 66 -0.45 4.16 15.62
C SER A 66 -1.73 4.01 14.84
N TRP A 67 -1.69 3.16 13.82
CA TRP A 67 -2.80 2.95 12.89
C TRP A 67 -2.97 1.47 12.61
N ALA A 68 -4.16 1.09 12.15
CA ALA A 68 -4.46 -0.31 11.85
C ALA A 68 -5.33 -0.43 10.61
N TRP A 69 -5.17 -1.56 9.92
CA TRP A 69 -6.01 -1.90 8.78
C TRP A 69 -7.32 -2.54 9.24
N SER A 70 -7.26 -3.25 10.36
CA SER A 70 -8.40 -3.91 10.95
C SER A 70 -8.25 -3.88 12.46
N LYS A 71 -9.37 -3.74 13.15
CA LYS A 71 -9.37 -3.86 14.61
C LYS A 71 -9.13 -5.32 14.98
N ILE A 72 -8.26 -5.55 15.95
CA ILE A 72 -7.95 -6.88 16.43
C ILE A 72 -8.63 -7.09 17.76
N ASP A 73 -9.36 -8.21 17.87
CA ASP A 73 -9.88 -8.68 19.15
C ASP A 73 -8.81 -9.59 19.74
N PHE A 74 -8.09 -9.09 20.73
CA PHE A 74 -6.98 -9.84 21.32
C PHE A 74 -7.44 -11.04 22.16
N SER A 75 -8.76 -11.19 22.38
CA SER A 75 -9.30 -12.38 23.00
C SER A 75 -9.46 -13.52 21.97
N ASP A 76 -9.39 -13.20 20.69
CA ASP A 76 -9.45 -14.19 19.61
C ASP A 76 -8.29 -13.97 18.66
N ILE A 77 -7.18 -14.67 18.93
CA ILE A 77 -5.95 -14.50 18.18
C ILE A 77 -6.03 -15.00 16.73
N ASN A 78 -7.13 -15.62 16.34
CA ASN A 78 -7.31 -16.09 14.97
C ASN A 78 -7.83 -14.98 14.06
N THR A 79 -8.19 -13.82 14.62
CA THR A 79 -8.81 -12.75 13.85
C THR A 79 -7.87 -11.56 13.73
N ILE A 80 -6.88 -11.68 12.87
CA ILE A 80 -5.97 -10.57 12.58
C ILE A 80 -6.61 -9.57 11.61
N LEU A 81 -7.56 -10.04 10.80
CA LEU A 81 -8.35 -9.21 9.90
C LEU A 81 -9.82 -9.60 10.06
N ASN A 82 -10.68 -8.65 10.36
CA ASN A 82 -12.11 -8.95 10.34
C ASN A 82 -12.66 -8.66 8.93
N PRO A 83 -13.76 -9.32 8.54
CA PRO A 83 -14.28 -9.23 7.16
C PRO A 83 -14.67 -7.82 6.72
N ILE A 84 -15.28 -7.05 7.61
CA ILE A 84 -15.74 -5.70 7.27
C ILE A 84 -14.56 -4.78 7.03
N ASP A 85 -13.59 -4.78 7.93
CA ASP A 85 -12.39 -3.96 7.79
C ASP A 85 -11.54 -4.39 6.60
N SER A 86 -11.49 -5.70 6.32
CA SER A 86 -10.76 -6.21 5.15
C SER A 86 -11.37 -5.71 3.84
N GLN A 87 -12.68 -5.73 3.73
CA GLN A 87 -13.38 -5.23 2.55
C GLN A 87 -13.16 -3.72 2.39
N ASN A 88 -13.27 -2.97 3.48
CA ASN A 88 -13.05 -1.54 3.45
C ASN A 88 -11.60 -1.20 3.09
N GLY A 89 -10.65 -1.90 3.71
CA GLY A 89 -9.23 -1.71 3.41
C GLY A 89 -8.91 -2.02 1.96
N ASN A 90 -9.44 -3.12 1.44
CA ASN A 90 -9.26 -3.49 0.05
C ASN A 90 -9.75 -2.38 -0.88
N LYS A 91 -10.94 -1.86 -0.64
CA LYS A 91 -11.49 -0.77 -1.47
C LYS A 91 -10.61 0.46 -1.44
N LEU A 92 -10.20 0.89 -0.26
CA LEU A 92 -9.35 2.08 -0.11
C LEU A 92 -8.00 1.91 -0.78
N ILE A 93 -7.40 0.74 -0.65
CA ILE A 93 -6.10 0.43 -1.26
C ILE A 93 -6.22 0.41 -2.78
N ILE A 94 -7.19 -0.30 -3.32
CA ILE A 94 -7.36 -0.41 -4.77
C ILE A 94 -7.70 0.95 -5.38
N ASP A 95 -8.56 1.72 -4.74
CA ASP A 95 -8.87 3.09 -5.21
C ASP A 95 -7.61 3.97 -5.20
N SER A 96 -6.76 3.84 -4.19
CA SER A 96 -5.49 4.57 -4.11
C SER A 96 -4.55 4.15 -5.24
N ILE A 97 -4.42 2.85 -5.49
CA ILE A 97 -3.57 2.32 -6.56
C ILE A 97 -4.03 2.84 -7.92
N ASP A 98 -5.34 2.77 -8.19
CA ASP A 98 -5.89 3.22 -9.47
C ASP A 98 -5.66 4.71 -9.66
N LYS A 99 -5.85 5.49 -8.61
CA LYS A 99 -5.68 6.93 -8.71
C LYS A 99 -4.22 7.31 -8.98
N ILE A 100 -3.29 6.64 -8.34
CA ILE A 100 -1.87 6.84 -8.60
C ILE A 100 -1.53 6.45 -10.05
N ALA A 101 -1.93 5.25 -10.45
CA ALA A 101 -1.59 4.73 -11.78
C ALA A 101 -2.15 5.61 -12.90
N ASN A 102 -3.37 6.13 -12.70
CA ASN A 102 -4.02 6.96 -13.71
C ASN A 102 -3.48 8.38 -13.76
N ASN A 103 -2.71 8.80 -12.76
CA ASN A 103 -2.15 10.15 -12.72
C ASN A 103 -0.66 10.21 -13.04
N LEU A 104 -0.06 9.08 -13.41
CA LEU A 104 1.32 9.09 -13.89
C LEU A 104 1.38 9.45 -15.35
N SER A 105 2.43 10.18 -15.73
CA SER A 105 2.65 10.54 -17.14
C SER A 105 3.08 9.33 -17.98
N VAL A 106 3.60 8.30 -17.33
CA VAL A 106 4.03 7.07 -17.98
C VAL A 106 3.29 5.90 -17.35
N LYS A 107 2.76 5.01 -18.19
CA LYS A 107 2.08 3.83 -17.70
C LYS A 107 3.07 2.94 -16.94
N PRO A 108 2.77 2.55 -15.71
CA PRO A 108 3.70 1.70 -14.95
C PRO A 108 3.82 0.32 -15.59
N ASN A 109 5.02 -0.20 -15.59
CA ASN A 109 5.31 -1.53 -16.11
C ASN A 109 4.70 -2.60 -15.21
N LYS A 110 4.94 -2.47 -13.92
CA LYS A 110 4.42 -3.41 -12.92
C LYS A 110 3.97 -2.68 -11.68
N ILE A 111 2.96 -3.23 -11.01
CA ILE A 111 2.47 -2.74 -9.74
C ILE A 111 2.61 -3.86 -8.71
N TYR A 112 3.33 -3.57 -7.64
CA TYR A 112 3.55 -4.50 -6.55
C TYR A 112 2.83 -4.02 -5.30
N LEU A 113 2.37 -4.96 -4.50
CA LEU A 113 1.79 -4.69 -3.21
C LEU A 113 2.47 -5.60 -2.19
N ALA A 114 3.04 -5.01 -1.16
CA ALA A 114 3.74 -5.74 -0.13
C ALA A 114 3.35 -5.20 1.25
N GLY A 115 3.49 -6.02 2.26
CA GLY A 115 3.12 -5.61 3.60
C GLY A 115 3.85 -6.37 4.67
N PHE A 116 3.70 -5.88 5.90
CA PHE A 116 4.27 -6.51 7.07
C PHE A 116 3.15 -6.86 8.06
N SER A 117 3.14 -8.07 8.59
CA SER A 117 2.19 -8.53 9.61
C SER A 117 0.73 -8.33 9.14
N GLN A 118 -0.07 -7.51 9.81
CA GLN A 118 -1.44 -7.25 9.39
C GLN A 118 -1.49 -6.70 7.96
N GLY A 119 -0.54 -5.84 7.62
CA GLY A 119 -0.41 -5.33 6.25
C GLY A 119 -0.13 -6.43 5.24
N ALA A 120 0.67 -7.43 5.61
CA ALA A 120 0.94 -8.57 4.73
C ALA A 120 -0.32 -9.40 4.50
N SER A 121 -1.12 -9.63 5.55
CA SER A 121 -2.37 -10.36 5.41
C SER A 121 -3.35 -9.62 4.51
N LEU A 122 -3.42 -8.31 4.66
CA LEU A 122 -4.29 -7.50 3.81
C LEU A 122 -3.79 -7.42 2.37
N ALA A 123 -2.46 -7.39 2.16
CA ALA A 123 -1.89 -7.43 0.82
C ALA A 123 -2.28 -8.72 0.10
N LEU A 124 -2.21 -9.84 0.80
CA LEU A 124 -2.66 -11.12 0.25
C LEU A 124 -4.14 -11.09 -0.10
N TYR A 125 -4.95 -10.57 0.82
CA TYR A 125 -6.39 -10.42 0.58
C TYR A 125 -6.67 -9.60 -0.68
N CYS A 126 -6.00 -8.44 -0.82
CA CYS A 126 -6.16 -7.58 -1.99
C CYS A 126 -5.74 -8.28 -3.28
N GLY A 127 -4.64 -9.01 -3.26
CA GLY A 127 -4.16 -9.74 -4.42
C GLY A 127 -5.14 -10.82 -4.88
N LEU A 128 -5.73 -11.53 -3.93
CA LEU A 128 -6.71 -12.57 -4.24
C LEU A 128 -8.04 -12.00 -4.74
N LYS A 129 -8.44 -10.85 -4.22
CA LYS A 129 -9.69 -10.20 -4.63
C LYS A 129 -9.56 -9.46 -5.96
N ASN A 130 -8.35 -9.08 -6.35
CA ASN A 130 -8.11 -8.27 -7.54
C ASN A 130 -7.01 -8.89 -8.41
N PRO A 131 -7.24 -10.11 -8.91
CA PRO A 131 -6.15 -10.88 -9.55
C PRO A 131 -5.56 -10.25 -10.80
N ASN A 132 -6.30 -9.38 -11.48
CA ASN A 132 -5.80 -8.74 -12.70
C ASN A 132 -5.07 -7.42 -12.43
N LYS A 133 -5.07 -6.95 -11.18
CA LYS A 133 -4.44 -5.69 -10.82
C LYS A 133 -2.94 -5.83 -10.64
N PHE A 134 -2.51 -6.97 -10.12
CA PHE A 134 -1.11 -7.22 -9.79
C PHE A 134 -0.56 -8.33 -10.66
N ILE A 135 0.71 -8.17 -11.06
CA ILE A 135 1.36 -9.19 -11.83
C ILE A 135 2.05 -10.11 -10.90
N SER A 136 1.58 -11.31 -10.80
CA SER A 136 2.20 -12.25 -9.95
C SER A 136 2.17 -13.54 -10.64
N ARG A 137 2.50 -13.74 -11.72
CA ARG A 137 2.46 -14.89 -12.27
C ARG A 137 3.63 -15.53 -12.33
N LYS A 138 3.69 -16.45 -12.22
CA LYS A 138 4.55 -17.34 -12.41
C LYS A 138 4.99 -17.85 -11.49
#